data_6a9de936834bb8926a9ba0f0fc55d813
#
_entry.id   6a9de936834bb8926a9ba0f0fc55d813
#
_cell.length_a   1.000
_cell.length_b   1.000
_cell.length_c   1.000
_cell.angle_alpha   90.00
_cell.angle_beta   90.00
_cell.angle_gamma   90.00
#
_symmetry.space_group_name_H-M   'P 1'
#
loop_
_entity.id
_entity.type
_entity.pdbx_description
1 polymer ?
#
loop_
_entity_poly.entity_id
_entity_poly.type
_entity_poly.pdbx_seq_one_letter_code
_entity_poly.pdbx_strand_id
1 'polypeptide(L)'
;MKGKKQKEPVGFNPAEIFAALALLEQERGIPQSFMMEKIVQALITAYKRDHNEVENVIVDVDETHKDLRMYVQKAVVDEEDYVDPGNEITLADAKHISAKYEIGDIVNIPVDTVEFGRIAAGNGKQVIIQGLREAERGMVYDEFNSKQHEILTGVVTRVDPRNNNVFLRIGTGTDTNEILLTAGEQVPGEV
;
A
#
# COMPACT_ATOMS: atom_id res chain seq x y z
N MET A 1 -44.43 6.10 16.91
CA MET A 1 -43.08 6.65 16.91
C MET A 1 -42.18 5.74 16.07
N LYS A 2 -41.87 6.11 14.83
CA LYS A 2 -41.00 5.36 13.93
C LYS A 2 -39.55 5.74 14.25
N GLY A 3 -38.77 4.82 14.81
CA GLY A 3 -37.35 5.01 15.04
C GLY A 3 -36.63 5.24 13.70
N LYS A 4 -36.03 6.40 13.53
CA LYS A 4 -35.06 6.67 12.47
C LYS A 4 -33.87 5.69 12.66
N LYS A 5 -33.74 4.71 11.78
CA LYS A 5 -32.48 4.01 11.60
C LYS A 5 -31.47 5.06 11.14
N GLN A 6 -30.57 5.47 12.02
CA GLN A 6 -29.35 6.14 11.63
C GLN A 6 -28.64 5.19 10.66
N LYS A 7 -28.47 5.63 9.41
CA LYS A 7 -27.50 5.04 8.51
C LYS A 7 -26.15 5.29 9.18
N GLU A 8 -25.54 4.23 9.68
CA GLU A 8 -24.13 4.27 10.02
C GLU A 8 -23.39 4.79 8.78
N PRO A 9 -22.49 5.77 8.93
CA PRO A 9 -21.66 6.17 7.82
C PRO A 9 -20.97 4.91 7.32
N VAL A 10 -20.86 4.72 6.00
CA VAL A 10 -20.07 3.66 5.38
C VAL A 10 -18.63 3.91 5.81
N GLY A 11 -18.31 3.49 7.02
CA GLY A 11 -17.04 3.69 7.66
C GLY A 11 -16.06 2.67 7.09
N PHE A 12 -14.86 3.09 6.86
CA PHE A 12 -13.69 2.25 6.66
C PHE A 12 -13.66 1.18 7.77
N ASN A 13 -13.68 -0.07 7.35
CA ASN A 13 -13.61 -1.21 8.27
C ASN A 13 -12.25 -1.91 8.09
N PRO A 14 -11.29 -1.73 9.03
CA PRO A 14 -9.99 -2.37 8.93
C PRO A 14 -10.09 -3.89 8.74
N ALA A 15 -11.02 -4.55 9.41
CA ALA A 15 -11.19 -6.01 9.32
C ALA A 15 -11.50 -6.49 7.89
N GLU A 16 -12.21 -5.70 7.09
CA GLU A 16 -12.46 -6.03 5.68
C GLU A 16 -11.18 -5.98 4.84
N ILE A 17 -10.26 -5.06 5.15
CA ILE A 17 -8.95 -5.01 4.49
C ILE A 17 -8.16 -6.27 4.80
N PHE A 18 -8.04 -6.64 6.08
CA PHE A 18 -7.32 -7.86 6.46
C PHE A 18 -7.93 -9.10 5.79
N ALA A 19 -9.24 -9.20 5.71
CA ALA A 19 -9.92 -10.31 5.04
C ALA A 19 -9.63 -10.32 3.52
N ALA A 20 -9.64 -9.17 2.87
CA ALA A 20 -9.31 -9.04 1.44
C ALA A 20 -7.84 -9.38 1.17
N LEU A 21 -6.91 -8.97 2.04
CA LEU A 21 -5.49 -9.29 1.91
C LEU A 21 -5.23 -10.79 2.11
N ALA A 22 -5.91 -11.42 3.07
CA ALA A 22 -5.83 -12.88 3.26
C ALA A 22 -6.31 -13.65 2.01
N LEU A 23 -7.37 -13.18 1.37
CA LEU A 23 -7.86 -13.77 0.14
C LEU A 23 -6.88 -13.60 -1.03
N LEU A 24 -6.27 -12.41 -1.17
CA LEU A 24 -5.25 -12.13 -2.19
C LEU A 24 -4.00 -13.02 -2.00
N GLU A 25 -3.57 -13.24 -0.76
CA GLU A 25 -2.47 -14.15 -0.47
C GLU A 25 -2.81 -15.59 -0.88
N GLN A 26 -4.02 -16.04 -0.58
CA GLN A 26 -4.48 -17.38 -0.92
C GLN A 26 -4.66 -17.58 -2.43
N GLU A 27 -5.22 -16.61 -3.15
CA GLU A 27 -5.55 -16.73 -4.58
C GLU A 27 -4.39 -16.37 -5.50
N ARG A 28 -3.53 -15.43 -5.09
CA ARG A 28 -2.48 -14.86 -5.92
C ARG A 28 -1.07 -15.06 -5.40
N GLY A 29 -0.91 -15.62 -4.19
CA GLY A 29 0.39 -15.82 -3.56
C GLY A 29 1.09 -14.52 -3.13
N ILE A 30 0.37 -13.41 -3.05
CA ILE A 30 0.92 -12.10 -2.69
C ILE A 30 0.93 -11.96 -1.17
N PRO A 31 2.11 -11.77 -0.51
CA PRO A 31 2.18 -11.68 0.94
C PRO A 31 1.32 -10.53 1.50
N GLN A 32 0.54 -10.81 2.56
CA GLN A 32 -0.28 -9.80 3.22
C GLN A 32 0.56 -8.63 3.73
N SER A 33 1.76 -8.90 4.27
CA SER A 33 2.70 -7.90 4.77
C SER A 33 3.09 -6.88 3.71
N PHE A 34 3.39 -7.34 2.48
CA PHE A 34 3.73 -6.46 1.35
C PHE A 34 2.56 -5.51 1.01
N MET A 35 1.35 -6.06 0.89
CA MET A 35 0.18 -5.26 0.58
C MET A 35 -0.19 -4.31 1.71
N MET A 36 -0.05 -4.74 2.97
CA MET A 36 -0.30 -3.90 4.14
C MET A 36 0.66 -2.71 4.18
N GLU A 37 1.95 -2.92 3.91
CA GLU A 37 2.93 -1.85 3.83
C GLU A 37 2.55 -0.79 2.78
N LYS A 38 2.12 -1.23 1.59
CA LYS A 38 1.65 -0.30 0.53
C LYS A 38 0.42 0.50 0.97
N ILE A 39 -0.52 -0.13 1.66
CA ILE A 39 -1.72 0.54 2.19
C ILE A 39 -1.32 1.58 3.24
N VAL A 40 -0.46 1.21 4.19
CA VAL A 40 0.04 2.12 5.23
C VAL A 40 0.73 3.33 4.61
N GLN A 41 1.65 3.13 3.67
CA GLN A 41 2.35 4.22 2.97
C GLN A 41 1.39 5.16 2.24
N ALA A 42 0.37 4.61 1.60
CA ALA A 42 -0.62 5.42 0.90
C ALA A 42 -1.52 6.22 1.85
N LEU A 43 -1.90 5.64 2.99
CA LEU A 43 -2.67 6.34 4.02
C LEU A 43 -1.87 7.51 4.62
N ILE A 44 -0.59 7.29 4.93
CA ILE A 44 0.32 8.34 5.40
C ILE A 44 0.45 9.45 4.36
N THR A 45 0.69 9.09 3.10
CA THR A 45 0.84 10.05 2.01
C THR A 45 -0.44 10.86 1.78
N ALA A 46 -1.60 10.21 1.86
CA ALA A 46 -2.90 10.89 1.70
C ALA A 46 -3.17 11.86 2.85
N TYR A 47 -2.87 11.46 4.10
CA TYR A 47 -3.03 12.32 5.26
C TYR A 47 -2.12 13.55 5.18
N LYS A 48 -0.84 13.37 4.87
CA LYS A 48 0.14 14.47 4.70
C LYS A 48 -0.28 15.44 3.58
N ARG A 49 -0.85 14.94 2.50
CA ARG A 49 -1.36 15.78 1.41
C ARG A 49 -2.56 16.64 1.84
N ASP A 50 -3.45 16.08 2.65
CA ASP A 50 -4.63 16.80 3.15
C ASP A 50 -4.26 17.76 4.32
N HIS A 51 -3.11 17.53 4.97
CA HIS A 51 -2.58 18.30 6.11
C HIS A 51 -1.13 18.69 5.85
N ASN A 52 -0.93 19.71 5.04
CA ASN A 52 0.41 20.15 4.57
C ASN A 52 1.40 20.52 5.67
N GLU A 53 0.92 20.81 6.89
CA GLU A 53 1.74 21.19 8.06
C GLU A 53 2.22 19.99 8.88
N VAL A 54 1.76 18.76 8.58
CA VAL A 54 2.08 17.56 9.36
C VAL A 54 3.12 16.72 8.64
N GLU A 55 4.30 16.59 9.24
CA GLU A 55 5.41 15.81 8.67
C GLU A 55 5.48 14.38 9.21
N ASN A 56 5.17 14.19 10.49
CA ASN A 56 5.37 12.94 11.20
C ASN A 56 4.05 12.22 11.47
N VAL A 57 3.70 11.30 10.57
CA VAL A 57 2.49 10.47 10.68
C VAL A 57 2.88 9.01 10.68
N ILE A 58 2.31 8.24 11.59
CA ILE A 58 2.47 6.79 11.66
C ILE A 58 1.11 6.09 11.62
N VAL A 59 1.09 4.89 11.10
CA VAL A 59 -0.06 3.98 11.17
C VAL A 59 0.38 2.74 11.94
N ASP A 60 -0.30 2.49 13.04
CA ASP A 60 -0.14 1.27 13.84
C ASP A 60 -1.04 0.17 13.28
N VAL A 61 -0.46 -1.00 13.02
CA VAL A 61 -1.12 -2.15 12.45
C VAL A 61 -1.26 -3.22 13.52
N ASP A 62 -2.46 -3.40 14.06
CA ASP A 62 -2.76 -4.49 14.99
C ASP A 62 -3.27 -5.72 14.22
N GLU A 63 -2.36 -6.62 13.90
CA GLU A 63 -2.69 -7.86 13.19
C GLU A 63 -3.57 -8.80 14.02
N THR A 64 -3.47 -8.74 15.35
CA THR A 64 -4.21 -9.61 16.27
C THR A 64 -5.69 -9.22 16.31
N HIS A 65 -5.97 -7.94 16.45
CA HIS A 65 -7.33 -7.42 16.52
C HIS A 65 -7.89 -6.98 15.15
N LYS A 66 -7.07 -7.08 14.08
CA LYS A 66 -7.43 -6.64 12.73
C LYS A 66 -7.82 -5.16 12.69
N ASP A 67 -7.03 -4.33 13.36
CA ASP A 67 -7.28 -2.89 13.51
C ASP A 67 -6.14 -2.06 12.92
N LEU A 68 -6.46 -0.84 12.49
CA LEU A 68 -5.52 0.15 11.97
C LEU A 68 -5.78 1.47 12.66
N ARG A 69 -4.74 2.06 13.25
CA ARG A 69 -4.82 3.35 13.95
C ARG A 69 -3.77 4.29 13.41
N MET A 70 -4.18 5.51 13.13
CA MET A 70 -3.27 6.56 12.67
C MET A 70 -2.97 7.53 13.80
N TYR A 71 -1.71 7.94 13.89
CA TYR A 71 -1.24 8.91 14.86
C TYR A 71 -0.38 9.97 14.18
N VAL A 72 -0.53 11.21 14.66
CA VAL A 72 0.43 12.28 14.39
C VAL A 72 1.44 12.30 15.53
N GLN A 73 2.71 12.24 15.17
CA GLN A 73 3.81 12.35 16.14
C GLN A 73 4.21 13.81 16.31
N LYS A 74 4.16 14.29 17.54
CA LYS A 74 4.56 15.66 17.89
C LYS A 74 5.69 15.65 18.90
N ALA A 75 6.68 16.51 18.68
CA ALA A 75 7.76 16.72 19.63
C ALA A 75 7.28 17.62 20.78
N VAL A 76 7.61 17.25 22.00
CA VAL A 76 7.32 18.08 23.18
C VAL A 76 8.37 19.18 23.29
N VAL A 77 7.91 20.43 23.22
CA VAL A 77 8.76 21.63 23.31
C VAL A 77 8.32 22.52 24.48
N ASP A 78 9.18 23.46 24.86
CA ASP A 78 8.79 24.50 25.83
C ASP A 78 7.86 25.53 25.16
N GLU A 79 7.08 26.29 25.94
CA GLU A 79 6.16 27.30 25.39
C GLU A 79 6.89 28.37 24.57
N GLU A 80 8.16 28.69 24.95
CA GLU A 80 8.97 29.69 24.25
C GLU A 80 9.47 29.19 22.88
N ASP A 81 9.64 27.88 22.73
CA ASP A 81 10.14 27.22 21.49
C ASP A 81 9.02 26.70 20.59
N TYR A 82 7.76 26.86 20.99
CA TYR A 82 6.61 26.35 20.22
C TYR A 82 6.32 27.23 18.99
N VAL A 83 6.72 26.74 17.81
CA VAL A 83 6.59 27.47 16.52
C VAL A 83 5.82 26.69 15.46
N ASP A 84 5.76 25.34 15.54
CA ASP A 84 5.14 24.48 14.55
C ASP A 84 4.00 23.64 15.16
N PRO A 85 2.76 24.16 15.13
CA PRO A 85 1.61 23.43 15.67
C PRO A 85 1.34 22.07 15.00
N GLY A 86 1.83 21.86 13.79
CA GLY A 86 1.69 20.60 13.04
C GLY A 86 2.52 19.48 13.65
N ASN A 87 3.75 19.79 14.07
CA ASN A 87 4.75 18.79 14.48
C ASN A 87 5.21 18.93 15.94
N GLU A 88 4.75 19.96 16.66
CA GLU A 88 5.11 20.24 18.03
C GLU A 88 3.89 20.27 18.95
N ILE A 89 4.13 20.07 20.25
CA ILE A 89 3.16 20.19 21.33
C ILE A 89 3.84 20.79 22.55
N THR A 90 3.17 21.69 23.26
CA THR A 90 3.74 22.26 24.47
C THR A 90 3.85 21.22 25.58
N LEU A 91 4.83 21.39 26.49
CA LEU A 91 4.96 20.52 27.65
C LEU A 91 3.69 20.50 28.50
N ALA A 92 3.01 21.65 28.63
CA ALA A 92 1.74 21.76 29.36
C ALA A 92 0.67 20.86 28.76
N ASP A 93 0.47 20.92 27.44
CA ASP A 93 -0.52 20.09 26.73
C ASP A 93 -0.13 18.61 26.73
N ALA A 94 1.16 18.30 26.55
CA ALA A 94 1.67 16.93 26.64
C ALA A 94 1.39 16.30 28.03
N LYS A 95 1.56 17.08 29.11
CA LYS A 95 1.24 16.61 30.46
C LYS A 95 -0.24 16.40 30.73
N HIS A 96 -1.13 17.06 29.98
CA HIS A 96 -2.58 16.74 30.02
C HIS A 96 -2.88 15.35 29.46
N ILE A 97 -2.06 14.86 28.49
CA ILE A 97 -2.19 13.51 27.95
C ILE A 97 -1.56 12.49 28.91
N SER A 98 -0.35 12.75 29.40
CA SER A 98 0.31 11.93 30.40
C SER A 98 1.34 12.75 31.19
N ALA A 99 1.27 12.64 32.52
CA ALA A 99 2.21 13.34 33.44
C ALA A 99 3.68 12.91 33.28
N LYS A 100 3.96 11.86 32.48
CA LYS A 100 5.31 11.31 32.29
C LYS A 100 6.11 12.00 31.19
N TYR A 101 5.47 12.80 30.34
CA TYR A 101 6.16 13.45 29.22
C TYR A 101 7.09 14.56 29.69
N GLU A 102 8.27 14.62 29.08
CA GLU A 102 9.30 15.62 29.25
C GLU A 102 9.62 16.31 27.92
N ILE A 103 10.33 17.47 28.01
CA ILE A 103 10.77 18.19 26.80
C ILE A 103 11.71 17.27 25.97
N GLY A 104 11.45 17.18 24.68
CA GLY A 104 12.19 16.32 23.75
C GLY A 104 11.55 14.94 23.53
N ASP A 105 10.51 14.57 24.29
CA ASP A 105 9.73 13.36 24.04
C ASP A 105 8.88 13.49 22.79
N ILE A 106 8.44 12.33 22.24
CA ILE A 106 7.51 12.27 21.13
C ILE A 106 6.16 11.78 21.64
N VAL A 107 5.12 12.56 21.38
CA VAL A 107 3.73 12.22 21.71
C VAL A 107 2.99 11.74 20.49
N ASN A 108 2.35 10.57 20.58
CA ASN A 108 1.48 10.05 19.55
C ASN A 108 0.05 10.53 19.77
N ILE A 109 -0.43 11.45 18.93
CA ILE A 109 -1.78 12.00 19.00
C ILE A 109 -2.66 11.22 18.03
N PRO A 110 -3.72 10.51 18.51
CA PRO A 110 -4.58 9.74 17.64
C PRO A 110 -5.35 10.66 16.68
N VAL A 111 -5.37 10.28 15.40
CA VAL A 111 -6.22 10.92 14.38
C VAL A 111 -7.66 10.45 14.60
N ASP A 112 -8.62 11.36 14.42
CA ASP A 112 -10.04 11.03 14.54
C ASP A 112 -10.44 9.90 13.58
N THR A 113 -11.21 8.93 14.09
CA THR A 113 -11.59 7.73 13.33
C THR A 113 -12.43 8.04 12.11
N VAL A 114 -13.23 9.10 12.14
CA VAL A 114 -14.05 9.53 11.00
C VAL A 114 -13.18 10.12 9.91
N GLU A 115 -12.20 10.92 10.28
CA GLU A 115 -11.23 11.51 9.36
C GLU A 115 -10.34 10.45 8.74
N PHE A 116 -9.78 9.57 9.55
CA PHE A 116 -9.02 8.41 9.08
C PHE A 116 -9.84 7.55 8.13
N GLY A 117 -11.09 7.24 8.48
CA GLY A 117 -12.00 6.46 7.65
C GLY A 117 -12.29 7.10 6.30
N ARG A 118 -12.43 8.43 6.23
CA ARG A 118 -12.62 9.19 4.99
C ARG A 118 -11.41 9.07 4.05
N ILE A 119 -10.20 9.22 4.59
CA ILE A 119 -8.95 9.11 3.84
C ILE A 119 -8.77 7.69 3.32
N ALA A 120 -9.00 6.71 4.16
CA ALA A 120 -8.86 5.29 3.83
C ALA A 120 -9.86 4.85 2.75
N ALA A 121 -11.13 5.25 2.86
CA ALA A 121 -12.15 4.94 1.87
C ALA A 121 -11.87 5.60 0.50
N GLY A 122 -11.34 6.83 0.49
CA GLY A 122 -11.02 7.55 -0.74
C GLY A 122 -9.84 6.96 -1.52
N ASN A 123 -8.83 6.44 -0.84
CA ASN A 123 -7.59 5.97 -1.46
C ASN A 123 -7.44 4.44 -1.51
N GLY A 124 -8.13 3.71 -0.63
CA GLY A 124 -7.91 2.28 -0.40
C GLY A 124 -8.04 1.43 -1.66
N LYS A 125 -9.09 1.61 -2.45
CA LYS A 125 -9.31 0.82 -3.68
C LYS A 125 -8.19 1.01 -4.71
N GLN A 126 -7.77 2.24 -4.94
CA GLN A 126 -6.75 2.54 -5.95
C GLN A 126 -5.38 2.00 -5.52
N VAL A 127 -5.06 2.11 -4.25
CA VAL A 127 -3.82 1.60 -3.66
C VAL A 127 -3.74 0.09 -3.75
N ILE A 128 -4.83 -0.61 -3.43
CA ILE A 128 -4.88 -2.08 -3.56
C ILE A 128 -4.66 -2.50 -5.00
N ILE A 129 -5.33 -1.85 -5.98
CA ILE A 129 -5.14 -2.16 -7.39
C ILE A 129 -3.70 -1.88 -7.86
N GLN A 130 -3.10 -0.79 -7.42
CA GLN A 130 -1.73 -0.45 -7.78
C GLN A 130 -0.72 -1.40 -7.11
N GLY A 131 -0.88 -1.69 -5.82
CA GLY A 131 -0.04 -2.65 -5.10
C GLY A 131 -0.12 -4.06 -5.67
N LEU A 132 -1.33 -4.50 -6.09
CA LEU A 132 -1.52 -5.77 -6.75
C LEU A 132 -0.73 -5.85 -8.07
N ARG A 133 -0.82 -4.82 -8.92
CA ARG A 133 -0.06 -4.76 -10.18
C ARG A 133 1.46 -4.74 -9.96
N GLU A 134 1.90 -4.06 -8.92
CA GLU A 134 3.32 -4.00 -8.55
C GLU A 134 3.81 -5.35 -8.05
N ALA A 135 3.04 -6.04 -7.22
CA ALA A 135 3.34 -7.39 -6.74
C ALA A 135 3.38 -8.40 -7.89
N GLU A 136 2.38 -8.39 -8.79
CA GLU A 136 2.35 -9.26 -9.97
C GLU A 136 3.59 -9.03 -10.86
N ARG A 137 4.00 -7.79 -11.08
CA ARG A 137 5.23 -7.48 -11.81
C ARG A 137 6.49 -8.00 -11.11
N GLY A 138 6.56 -7.84 -9.79
CA GLY A 138 7.68 -8.35 -9.00
C GLY A 138 7.79 -9.87 -9.10
N MET A 139 6.69 -10.59 -8.95
CA MET A 139 6.66 -12.05 -9.07
C MET A 139 7.10 -12.53 -10.46
N VAL A 140 6.60 -11.90 -11.53
CA VAL A 140 7.02 -12.20 -12.91
C VAL A 140 8.51 -11.92 -13.09
N TYR A 141 8.99 -10.79 -12.59
CA TYR A 141 10.41 -10.44 -12.65
C TYR A 141 11.28 -11.49 -11.93
N ASP A 142 10.92 -11.86 -10.71
CA ASP A 142 11.69 -12.84 -9.92
C ASP A 142 11.66 -14.22 -10.57
N GLU A 143 10.53 -14.64 -11.14
CA GLU A 143 10.41 -15.89 -11.89
C GLU A 143 11.39 -15.92 -13.07
N PHE A 144 11.41 -14.88 -13.90
CA PHE A 144 12.30 -14.85 -15.05
C PHE A 144 13.75 -14.56 -14.69
N ASN A 145 14.00 -13.79 -13.64
CA ASN A 145 15.36 -13.53 -13.15
C ASN A 145 16.02 -14.81 -12.61
N SER A 146 15.25 -15.67 -11.95
CA SER A 146 15.74 -16.98 -11.50
C SER A 146 16.10 -17.93 -12.64
N LYS A 147 15.47 -17.75 -13.81
CA LYS A 147 15.70 -18.55 -15.03
C LYS A 147 16.68 -17.89 -16.02
N GLN A 148 17.37 -16.84 -15.58
CA GLN A 148 18.40 -16.18 -16.38
C GLN A 148 19.47 -17.18 -16.80
N HIS A 149 19.87 -17.18 -18.07
CA HIS A 149 20.79 -18.13 -18.71
C HIS A 149 20.25 -19.56 -18.91
N GLU A 150 18.96 -19.78 -18.67
CA GLU A 150 18.31 -21.06 -19.01
C GLU A 150 17.66 -21.00 -20.39
N ILE A 151 17.51 -22.18 -21.01
CA ILE A 151 16.77 -22.33 -22.27
C ILE A 151 15.30 -22.51 -21.91
N LEU A 152 14.46 -21.58 -22.36
CA LEU A 152 13.02 -21.63 -22.13
C LEU A 152 12.31 -22.04 -23.43
N THR A 153 11.26 -22.86 -23.30
CA THR A 153 10.40 -23.25 -24.42
C THR A 153 9.11 -22.44 -24.34
N GLY A 154 8.77 -21.79 -25.44
CA GLY A 154 7.54 -21.00 -25.55
C GLY A 154 6.74 -21.37 -26.80
N VAL A 155 5.45 -21.00 -26.80
CA VAL A 155 4.55 -21.17 -27.95
C VAL A 155 4.35 -19.79 -28.58
N VAL A 156 4.61 -19.68 -29.89
CA VAL A 156 4.33 -18.47 -30.66
C VAL A 156 2.82 -18.21 -30.66
N THR A 157 2.42 -17.03 -30.12
CA THR A 157 1.03 -16.61 -30.10
C THR A 157 0.67 -15.72 -31.26
N ARG A 158 1.59 -14.85 -31.66
CA ARG A 158 1.41 -13.96 -32.82
C ARG A 158 2.75 -13.42 -33.31
N VAL A 159 2.78 -13.04 -34.58
CA VAL A 159 3.87 -12.29 -35.20
C VAL A 159 3.34 -10.94 -35.67
N ASP A 160 4.02 -9.86 -35.34
CA ASP A 160 3.65 -8.51 -35.78
C ASP A 160 4.20 -8.30 -37.22
N PRO A 161 3.31 -8.14 -38.21
CA PRO A 161 3.72 -8.02 -39.62
C PRO A 161 4.46 -6.71 -39.93
N ARG A 162 4.45 -5.72 -39.01
CA ARG A 162 5.08 -4.41 -39.25
C ARG A 162 6.55 -4.41 -38.91
N ASN A 163 6.93 -5.14 -37.88
CA ASN A 163 8.27 -5.13 -37.30
C ASN A 163 8.88 -6.54 -37.14
N ASN A 164 8.15 -7.58 -37.55
CA ASN A 164 8.52 -8.98 -37.41
C ASN A 164 8.82 -9.44 -35.99
N ASN A 165 8.29 -8.71 -34.99
CA ASN A 165 8.40 -9.13 -33.62
C ASN A 165 7.51 -10.33 -33.33
N VAL A 166 8.02 -11.29 -32.60
CA VAL A 166 7.30 -12.52 -32.24
C VAL A 166 6.89 -12.43 -30.76
N PHE A 167 5.63 -12.77 -30.51
CA PHE A 167 5.12 -12.89 -29.14
C PHE A 167 5.07 -14.37 -28.77
N LEU A 168 5.72 -14.70 -27.66
CA LEU A 168 5.85 -16.05 -27.15
C LEU A 168 5.10 -16.17 -25.84
N ARG A 169 4.32 -17.21 -25.68
CA ARG A 169 3.73 -17.59 -24.40
C ARG A 169 4.61 -18.64 -23.73
N ILE A 170 5.10 -18.32 -22.54
CA ILE A 170 5.91 -19.19 -21.69
C ILE A 170 5.12 -19.49 -20.42
N GLY A 171 5.23 -20.73 -19.92
CA GLY A 171 4.52 -21.21 -18.73
C GLY A 171 3.51 -22.30 -19.07
N THR A 172 2.91 -22.90 -18.03
CA THR A 172 1.96 -24.01 -18.16
C THR A 172 0.68 -23.68 -17.37
N GLY A 173 -0.46 -24.01 -17.93
CA GLY A 173 -1.76 -23.84 -17.27
C GLY A 173 -2.23 -22.39 -17.22
N THR A 174 -2.58 -21.93 -16.01
CA THR A 174 -3.04 -20.56 -15.73
C THR A 174 -1.91 -19.54 -15.61
N ASP A 175 -0.69 -19.99 -15.29
CA ASP A 175 0.49 -19.16 -15.08
C ASP A 175 1.28 -19.02 -16.38
N THR A 176 0.68 -18.38 -17.37
CA THR A 176 1.31 -18.12 -18.66
C THR A 176 1.62 -16.65 -18.83
N ASN A 177 2.86 -16.35 -19.15
CA ASN A 177 3.32 -14.99 -19.46
C ASN A 177 3.58 -14.85 -20.96
N GLU A 178 3.12 -13.74 -21.56
CA GLU A 178 3.45 -13.40 -22.93
C GLU A 178 4.69 -12.50 -22.93
N ILE A 179 5.75 -12.95 -23.62
CA ILE A 179 7.00 -12.22 -23.78
C ILE A 179 7.22 -11.82 -25.23
N LEU A 180 7.94 -10.72 -25.42
CA LEU A 180 8.28 -10.20 -26.73
C LEU A 180 9.70 -10.64 -27.14
N LEU A 181 9.81 -11.35 -28.25
CA LEU A 181 11.08 -11.62 -28.92
C LEU A 181 11.22 -10.64 -30.11
N THR A 182 12.13 -9.68 -29.96
CA THR A 182 12.34 -8.66 -31.02
C THR A 182 12.99 -9.28 -32.26
N ALA A 183 12.74 -8.69 -33.42
CA ALA A 183 13.31 -9.21 -34.69
C ALA A 183 14.84 -9.31 -34.69
N GLY A 184 15.52 -8.43 -33.92
CA GLY A 184 16.99 -8.46 -33.80
C GLY A 184 17.55 -9.60 -32.94
N GLU A 185 16.71 -10.25 -32.14
CA GLU A 185 17.09 -11.36 -31.25
C GLU A 185 16.66 -12.73 -31.80
N GLN A 186 16.00 -12.74 -32.97
CA GLN A 186 15.56 -13.96 -33.67
C GLN A 186 16.70 -14.52 -34.53
N VAL A 187 16.71 -15.84 -34.69
CA VAL A 187 17.62 -16.49 -35.65
C VAL A 187 17.12 -16.24 -37.07
N PRO A 188 17.94 -15.67 -37.98
CA PRO A 188 17.51 -15.37 -39.33
C PRO A 188 17.05 -16.66 -40.08
N GLY A 189 15.81 -16.65 -40.59
CA GLY A 189 15.25 -17.76 -41.36
C GLY A 189 14.49 -18.81 -40.57
N GLU A 190 14.38 -18.66 -39.25
CA GLU A 190 13.53 -19.52 -38.39
C GLU A 190 12.31 -18.72 -37.93
N VAL A 191 11.25 -18.74 -38.72
CA VAL A 191 9.91 -18.27 -38.29
C VAL A 191 8.87 -19.29 -38.72
#